data_e2429846b5569c8375063e8b0495f74d
#
_entry.id   e2429846b5569c8375063e8b0495f74d
#
_cell.length_a   1.000
_cell.length_b   1.000
_cell.length_c   1.000
_cell.angle_alpha   90.00
_cell.angle_beta   90.00
_cell.angle_gamma   90.00
#
_symmetry.space_group_name_H-M   'P 1'
#
loop_
_entity.id
_entity.type
_entity.pdbx_description
1 polymer ?
#
loop_
_entity_poly.entity_id
_entity_poly.type
_entity_poly.pdbx_seq_one_letter_code
_entity_poly.pdbx_strand_id
1 'polypeptide(L)'
;MNKQNLNIEIDLNFDLFWGEYEGKRIDISEFLSDTIEMNIYGCKVKTLPAFKAMVQLILHHYKEMNSIYHLAGHNCIHYNMFKDVYYLWKNNQEAVSLEKLYAISSEYEIIPYVFYVLYFTNWIFQDDDLKKYVKAFETPEGVELLDYYGLAEKERKPWKVDFQTRLEADNLYEFIWDDLTEADVEKLERNRKIFG
;
A
#
# COMPACT_ATOMS: atom_id res chain seq x y z
N MET A 1 38.78 -15.23 5.51
CA MET A 1 37.48 -14.76 6.04
C MET A 1 36.95 -13.75 5.07
N ASN A 2 35.99 -14.15 4.24
CA ASN A 2 35.27 -13.21 3.33
C ASN A 2 34.39 -12.32 4.20
N LYS A 3 34.69 -11.02 4.26
CA LYS A 3 33.72 -10.02 4.74
C LYS A 3 32.58 -9.98 3.73
N GLN A 4 31.44 -10.60 4.05
CA GLN A 4 30.20 -10.30 3.36
C GLN A 4 29.89 -8.82 3.67
N ASN A 5 29.93 -7.98 2.65
CA ASN A 5 29.36 -6.63 2.76
C ASN A 5 27.86 -6.79 2.96
N LEU A 6 27.40 -6.60 4.18
CA LEU A 6 25.99 -6.44 4.47
C LEU A 6 25.58 -5.06 3.92
N ASN A 7 24.92 -5.04 2.79
CA ASN A 7 24.24 -3.84 2.31
C ASN A 7 22.97 -3.70 3.16
N ILE A 8 22.85 -2.61 3.89
CA ILE A 8 21.63 -2.22 4.59
C ILE A 8 20.97 -1.17 3.71
N GLU A 9 19.80 -1.50 3.20
CA GLU A 9 18.94 -0.58 2.48
C GLU A 9 17.99 0.10 3.48
N ILE A 10 17.92 1.42 3.43
CA ILE A 10 17.03 2.21 4.29
C ILE A 10 16.12 3.02 3.37
N ASP A 11 14.83 2.70 3.41
CA ASP A 11 13.80 3.48 2.74
C ASP A 11 13.29 4.60 3.66
N LEU A 12 13.37 5.86 3.20
CA LEU A 12 12.93 7.03 3.94
C LEU A 12 11.65 7.58 3.30
N ASN A 13 10.53 7.33 3.95
CA ASN A 13 9.24 7.88 3.54
C ASN A 13 8.98 9.23 4.22
N PHE A 14 8.74 10.27 3.42
CA PHE A 14 8.47 11.64 3.87
C PHE A 14 6.98 12.00 3.86
N ASP A 15 6.13 11.13 3.31
CA ASP A 15 4.69 11.30 3.23
C ASP A 15 4.01 9.92 3.28
N LEU A 16 2.78 9.88 3.75
CA LEU A 16 1.92 8.67 3.69
C LEU A 16 1.30 8.50 2.31
N PHE A 17 1.15 9.60 1.58
CA PHE A 17 0.52 9.64 0.27
C PHE A 17 1.55 9.72 -0.85
N TRP A 18 1.10 9.44 -2.06
CA TRP A 18 1.85 9.70 -3.29
C TRP A 18 1.69 11.14 -3.75
N GLY A 19 2.59 11.59 -4.61
CA GLY A 19 2.65 13.00 -5.04
C GLY A 19 1.38 13.50 -5.74
N GLU A 20 0.71 12.62 -6.48
CA GLU A 20 -0.50 12.91 -7.25
C GLU A 20 -1.80 12.86 -6.42
N TYR A 21 -1.72 12.53 -5.13
CA TYR A 21 -2.91 12.52 -4.27
C TYR A 21 -3.46 13.94 -4.06
N GLU A 22 -4.71 14.15 -4.46
CA GLU A 22 -5.39 15.46 -4.43
C GLU A 22 -6.31 15.64 -3.21
N GLY A 23 -6.54 14.56 -2.42
CA GLY A 23 -7.35 14.63 -1.20
C GLY A 23 -6.64 15.25 -0.01
N LYS A 24 -7.33 15.27 1.14
CA LYS A 24 -6.78 15.79 2.40
C LYS A 24 -5.61 14.94 2.90
N ARG A 25 -4.44 15.56 3.04
CA ARG A 25 -3.23 14.88 3.53
C ARG A 25 -3.18 14.86 5.06
N ILE A 26 -2.67 13.74 5.59
CA ILE A 26 -2.34 13.60 7.01
C ILE A 26 -1.05 14.39 7.29
N ASP A 27 -1.04 15.25 8.30
CA ASP A 27 0.18 15.91 8.76
C ASP A 27 1.16 14.87 9.35
N ILE A 28 2.32 14.72 8.73
CA ILE A 28 3.31 13.73 9.14
C ILE A 28 3.85 14.01 10.54
N SER A 29 4.03 15.27 10.93
CA SER A 29 4.53 15.63 12.26
C SER A 29 3.54 15.23 13.34
N GLU A 30 2.24 15.46 13.10
CA GLU A 30 1.16 15.03 14.00
C GLU A 30 1.04 13.50 14.01
N PHE A 31 1.12 12.86 12.84
CA PHE A 31 1.05 11.41 12.71
C PHE A 31 2.17 10.71 13.48
N LEU A 32 3.39 11.25 13.46
CA LEU A 32 4.56 10.70 14.15
C LEU A 32 4.69 11.14 15.62
N SER A 33 3.86 12.08 16.11
CA SER A 33 3.93 12.59 17.49
C SER A 33 3.60 11.52 18.55
N ASP A 34 2.77 10.55 18.19
CA ASP A 34 2.29 9.48 19.05
C ASP A 34 2.99 8.16 18.67
N THR A 35 4.11 7.89 19.34
CA THR A 35 4.92 6.68 19.12
C THR A 35 4.98 5.82 20.37
N ILE A 36 5.16 4.52 20.20
CA ILE A 36 5.39 3.55 21.29
C ILE A 36 6.84 3.05 21.25
N GLU A 37 7.36 2.67 22.41
CA GLU A 37 8.67 2.00 22.50
C GLU A 37 8.49 0.49 22.37
N MET A 38 9.30 -0.14 21.51
CA MET A 38 9.43 -1.60 21.40
C MET A 38 10.86 -2.01 21.68
N ASN A 39 11.04 -3.21 22.22
CA ASN A 39 12.37 -3.83 22.35
C ASN A 39 12.57 -4.81 21.20
N ILE A 40 13.50 -4.51 20.31
CA ILE A 40 13.85 -5.37 19.17
C ILE A 40 15.32 -5.76 19.31
N TYR A 41 15.58 -7.04 19.49
CA TYR A 41 16.93 -7.60 19.71
C TYR A 41 17.71 -6.91 20.84
N GLY A 42 17.03 -6.52 21.94
CA GLY A 42 17.64 -5.84 23.06
C GLY A 42 17.82 -4.32 22.91
N CYS A 43 17.47 -3.76 21.76
CA CYS A 43 17.50 -2.32 21.50
C CYS A 43 16.08 -1.73 21.64
N LYS A 44 15.97 -0.59 22.34
CA LYS A 44 14.73 0.19 22.35
C LYS A 44 14.60 1.00 21.07
N VAL A 45 13.51 0.79 20.35
CA VAL A 45 13.15 1.54 19.14
C VAL A 45 11.79 2.16 19.29
N LYS A 46 11.58 3.33 18.67
CA LYS A 46 10.27 3.95 18.57
C LYS A 46 9.59 3.45 17.30
N THR A 47 8.30 3.14 17.43
CA THR A 47 7.46 2.71 16.30
C THR A 47 6.07 3.30 16.41
N LEU A 48 5.29 3.20 15.35
CA LEU A 48 3.90 3.64 15.34
C LEU A 48 3.03 2.71 16.21
N PRO A 49 2.01 3.23 16.89
CA PRO A 49 0.92 2.41 17.42
C PRO A 49 0.25 1.60 16.33
N ALA A 50 -0.29 0.43 16.66
CA ALA A 50 -0.87 -0.51 15.70
C ALA A 50 -1.90 0.14 14.73
N PHE A 51 -2.70 1.07 15.21
CA PHE A 51 -3.66 1.78 14.38
C PHE A 51 -3.00 2.65 13.31
N LYS A 52 -2.01 3.47 13.69
CA LYS A 52 -1.25 4.30 12.76
C LYS A 52 -0.42 3.46 11.80
N ALA A 53 0.20 2.39 12.31
CA ALA A 53 0.91 1.42 11.48
C ALA A 53 -0.01 0.78 10.42
N MET A 54 -1.27 0.47 10.78
CA MET A 54 -2.26 -0.08 9.85
C MET A 54 -2.60 0.89 8.72
N VAL A 55 -2.84 2.17 9.04
CA VAL A 55 -3.14 3.20 8.04
C VAL A 55 -1.94 3.38 7.08
N GLN A 56 -0.73 3.52 7.63
CA GLN A 56 0.50 3.66 6.86
C GLN A 56 0.73 2.45 5.95
N LEU A 57 0.56 1.23 6.47
CA LEU A 57 0.77 0.00 5.73
C LEU A 57 -0.22 -0.14 4.57
N ILE A 58 -1.49 0.17 4.79
CA ILE A 58 -2.53 0.13 3.75
C ILE A 58 -2.21 1.11 2.62
N LEU A 59 -1.90 2.37 2.94
CA LEU A 59 -1.59 3.38 1.92
C LEU A 59 -0.30 3.04 1.16
N HIS A 60 0.71 2.52 1.85
CA HIS A 60 1.95 2.06 1.24
C HIS A 60 1.69 0.93 0.24
N HIS A 61 0.97 -0.11 0.66
CA HIS A 61 0.67 -1.24 -0.23
C HIS A 61 -0.24 -0.87 -1.39
N TYR A 62 -1.25 -0.01 -1.16
CA TYR A 62 -2.04 0.52 -2.27
C TYR A 62 -1.15 1.22 -3.31
N LYS A 63 -0.24 2.08 -2.86
CA LYS A 63 0.73 2.78 -3.73
C LYS A 63 1.60 1.79 -4.51
N GLU A 64 2.18 0.80 -3.85
CA GLU A 64 3.05 -0.18 -4.50
C GLU A 64 2.32 -1.01 -5.55
N MET A 65 1.10 -1.46 -5.25
CA MET A 65 0.30 -2.27 -6.15
C MET A 65 -0.24 -1.53 -7.37
N ASN A 66 -0.31 -0.18 -7.33
CA ASN A 66 -0.99 0.60 -8.36
C ASN A 66 -0.11 1.68 -9.02
N SER A 67 1.04 2.01 -8.46
CA SER A 67 1.94 3.00 -9.07
C SER A 67 2.58 2.46 -10.34
N ILE A 68 2.37 3.15 -11.46
CA ILE A 68 3.04 2.83 -12.74
C ILE A 68 4.57 2.77 -12.54
N TYR A 69 5.13 3.63 -11.69
CA TYR A 69 6.57 3.63 -11.39
C TYR A 69 7.02 2.32 -10.75
N HIS A 70 6.29 1.84 -9.71
CA HIS A 70 6.63 0.57 -9.05
C HIS A 70 6.42 -0.62 -9.98
N LEU A 71 5.30 -0.66 -10.71
CA LEU A 71 4.98 -1.72 -11.66
C LEU A 71 6.01 -1.81 -12.80
N ALA A 72 6.45 -0.65 -13.32
CA ALA A 72 7.48 -0.59 -14.37
C ALA A 72 8.91 -0.85 -13.85
N GLY A 73 9.11 -0.85 -12.54
CA GLY A 73 10.36 -1.24 -11.88
C GLY A 73 10.59 -2.76 -11.80
N HIS A 74 9.79 -3.55 -12.50
CA HIS A 74 9.77 -5.02 -12.44
C HIS A 74 9.45 -5.57 -11.05
N ASN A 75 8.66 -4.82 -10.27
CA ASN A 75 8.17 -5.28 -8.98
C ASN A 75 7.00 -6.25 -9.17
N CYS A 76 6.83 -7.13 -8.18
CA CYS A 76 5.70 -8.04 -8.10
C CYS A 76 4.84 -7.72 -6.87
N ILE A 77 3.61 -8.22 -6.87
CA ILE A 77 2.76 -8.22 -5.69
C ILE A 77 3.18 -9.40 -4.81
N HIS A 78 3.70 -9.10 -3.62
CA HIS A 78 4.14 -10.15 -2.70
C HIS A 78 3.02 -10.58 -1.75
N TYR A 79 2.85 -11.87 -1.56
CA TYR A 79 1.95 -12.42 -0.55
C TYR A 79 2.19 -11.82 0.85
N ASN A 80 3.46 -11.50 1.19
CA ASN A 80 3.81 -10.89 2.47
C ASN A 80 3.11 -9.54 2.72
N MET A 81 2.82 -8.74 1.68
CA MET A 81 2.09 -7.48 1.82
C MET A 81 0.72 -7.71 2.52
N PHE A 82 -0.02 -8.69 2.04
CA PHE A 82 -1.34 -9.03 2.60
C PHE A 82 -1.24 -9.72 3.96
N LYS A 83 -0.19 -10.53 4.15
CA LYS A 83 0.11 -11.18 5.43
C LYS A 83 0.40 -10.14 6.52
N ASP A 84 1.15 -9.09 6.22
CA ASP A 84 1.47 -8.04 7.17
C ASP A 84 0.20 -7.25 7.56
N VAL A 85 -0.65 -6.90 6.60
CA VAL A 85 -1.97 -6.28 6.86
C VAL A 85 -2.84 -7.19 7.72
N TYR A 86 -2.97 -8.47 7.33
CA TYR A 86 -3.83 -9.42 8.02
C TYR A 86 -3.41 -9.64 9.47
N TYR A 87 -2.14 -9.91 9.73
CA TYR A 87 -1.68 -10.19 11.10
C TYR A 87 -1.60 -8.93 11.97
N LEU A 88 -1.29 -7.77 11.39
CA LEU A 88 -1.37 -6.52 12.12
C LEU A 88 -2.81 -6.26 12.58
N TRP A 89 -3.79 -6.40 11.70
CA TRP A 89 -5.21 -6.29 12.04
C TRP A 89 -5.64 -7.36 13.04
N LYS A 90 -5.37 -8.65 12.76
CA LYS A 90 -5.83 -9.79 13.56
C LYS A 90 -5.36 -9.74 15.01
N ASN A 91 -4.12 -9.29 15.22
CA ASN A 91 -3.51 -9.22 16.55
C ASN A 91 -3.85 -7.93 17.32
N ASN A 92 -4.50 -6.94 16.67
CA ASN A 92 -4.76 -5.62 17.24
C ASN A 92 -6.20 -5.14 17.01
N GLN A 93 -7.20 -6.02 17.02
CA GLN A 93 -8.59 -5.71 16.65
C GLN A 93 -9.22 -4.58 17.50
N GLU A 94 -8.85 -4.46 18.79
CA GLU A 94 -9.33 -3.36 19.63
C GLU A 94 -8.74 -2.01 19.23
N ALA A 95 -7.45 -1.99 18.89
CA ALA A 95 -6.76 -0.77 18.45
C ALA A 95 -7.16 -0.39 17.03
N VAL A 96 -7.36 -1.39 16.15
CA VAL A 96 -7.75 -1.24 14.74
C VAL A 96 -9.23 -1.57 14.58
N SER A 97 -10.10 -0.93 15.38
CA SER A 97 -11.55 -1.18 15.28
C SER A 97 -12.12 -0.62 13.98
N LEU A 98 -13.23 -1.23 13.52
CA LEU A 98 -13.93 -0.81 12.33
C LEU A 98 -14.27 0.69 12.35
N GLU A 99 -14.80 1.16 13.48
CA GLU A 99 -15.24 2.54 13.66
C GLU A 99 -14.07 3.52 13.55
N LYS A 100 -12.93 3.21 14.18
CA LYS A 100 -11.73 4.06 14.14
C LYS A 100 -11.15 4.12 12.73
N LEU A 101 -11.01 2.94 12.07
CA LEU A 101 -10.46 2.88 10.73
C LEU A 101 -11.37 3.59 9.73
N TYR A 102 -12.70 3.44 9.86
CA TYR A 102 -13.66 4.12 9.01
C TYR A 102 -13.64 5.64 9.22
N ALA A 103 -13.56 6.10 10.48
CA ALA A 103 -13.53 7.52 10.80
C ALA A 103 -12.33 8.24 10.15
N ILE A 104 -11.12 7.70 10.33
CA ILE A 104 -9.92 8.28 9.71
C ILE A 104 -9.97 8.19 8.19
N SER A 105 -10.47 7.08 7.66
CA SER A 105 -10.55 6.89 6.22
C SER A 105 -11.55 7.84 5.55
N SER A 106 -12.64 8.16 6.24
CA SER A 106 -13.60 9.17 5.80
C SER A 106 -13.03 10.58 5.91
N GLU A 107 -12.33 10.90 7.00
CA GLU A 107 -11.73 12.22 7.21
C GLU A 107 -10.69 12.57 6.14
N TYR A 108 -9.90 11.59 5.70
CA TYR A 108 -8.82 11.78 4.72
C TYR A 108 -9.17 11.28 3.32
N GLU A 109 -10.45 10.96 3.06
CA GLU A 109 -10.96 10.56 1.73
C GLU A 109 -10.24 9.32 1.16
N ILE A 110 -9.81 8.39 2.05
CA ILE A 110 -9.03 7.20 1.68
C ILE A 110 -9.86 5.90 1.69
N ILE A 111 -11.18 5.98 1.86
CA ILE A 111 -12.06 4.80 1.91
C ILE A 111 -11.83 3.84 0.73
N PRO A 112 -11.74 4.29 -0.54
CA PRO A 112 -11.54 3.41 -1.69
C PRO A 112 -10.23 2.63 -1.65
N TYR A 113 -9.17 3.25 -1.15
CA TYR A 113 -7.84 2.64 -1.04
C TYR A 113 -7.77 1.62 0.10
N VAL A 114 -8.43 1.93 1.23
CA VAL A 114 -8.59 0.98 2.34
C VAL A 114 -9.41 -0.23 1.90
N PHE A 115 -10.51 -0.01 1.19
CA PHE A 115 -11.31 -1.09 0.61
C PHE A 115 -10.46 -1.99 -0.29
N TYR A 116 -9.70 -1.43 -1.21
CA TYR A 116 -8.85 -2.16 -2.15
C TYR A 116 -7.91 -3.14 -1.43
N VAL A 117 -7.15 -2.65 -0.45
CA VAL A 117 -6.17 -3.46 0.27
C VAL A 117 -6.85 -4.52 1.14
N LEU A 118 -7.92 -4.15 1.86
CA LEU A 118 -8.68 -5.09 2.69
C LEU A 118 -9.38 -6.15 1.85
N TYR A 119 -9.89 -5.79 0.66
CA TYR A 119 -10.54 -6.71 -0.27
C TYR A 119 -9.59 -7.83 -0.68
N PHE A 120 -8.40 -7.49 -1.19
CA PHE A 120 -7.42 -8.50 -1.61
C PHE A 120 -6.81 -9.25 -0.42
N THR A 121 -6.65 -8.60 0.73
CA THR A 121 -6.26 -9.30 1.96
C THR A 121 -7.31 -10.37 2.32
N ASN A 122 -8.60 -10.01 2.30
CA ASN A 122 -9.65 -10.97 2.60
C ASN A 122 -9.85 -12.03 1.49
N TRP A 123 -9.56 -11.71 0.24
CA TRP A 123 -9.57 -12.67 -0.86
C TRP A 123 -8.57 -13.82 -0.59
N ILE A 124 -7.41 -13.50 0.00
CA ILE A 124 -6.36 -14.47 0.35
C ILE A 124 -6.72 -15.25 1.63
N PHE A 125 -7.09 -14.57 2.71
CA PHE A 125 -7.24 -15.17 4.03
C PHE A 125 -8.66 -15.70 4.34
N GLN A 126 -9.68 -15.24 3.62
CA GLN A 126 -11.08 -15.66 3.73
C GLN A 126 -11.61 -15.63 5.18
N ASP A 127 -11.26 -14.56 5.92
CA ASP A 127 -11.66 -14.37 7.32
C ASP A 127 -13.02 -13.63 7.39
N ASP A 128 -14.00 -14.25 8.06
CA ASP A 128 -15.36 -13.69 8.15
C ASP A 128 -15.43 -12.38 8.94
N ASP A 129 -14.54 -12.13 9.88
CA ASP A 129 -14.49 -10.89 10.62
C ASP A 129 -13.84 -9.77 9.77
N LEU A 130 -12.78 -10.07 9.02
CA LEU A 130 -12.20 -9.13 8.06
C LEU A 130 -13.19 -8.80 6.93
N LYS A 131 -14.01 -9.75 6.51
CA LYS A 131 -15.07 -9.54 5.52
C LYS A 131 -16.07 -8.47 5.94
N LYS A 132 -16.33 -8.30 7.25
CA LYS A 132 -17.19 -7.22 7.75
C LYS A 132 -16.57 -5.85 7.50
N TYR A 133 -15.25 -5.73 7.64
CA TYR A 133 -14.51 -4.51 7.30
C TYR A 133 -14.60 -4.25 5.80
N VAL A 134 -14.28 -5.24 4.96
CA VAL A 134 -14.39 -5.11 3.50
C VAL A 134 -15.76 -4.57 3.10
N LYS A 135 -16.84 -5.15 3.64
CA LYS A 135 -18.21 -4.71 3.33
C LYS A 135 -18.51 -3.29 3.79
N ALA A 136 -17.97 -2.87 4.94
CA ALA A 136 -18.17 -1.52 5.46
C ALA A 136 -17.46 -0.43 4.66
N PHE A 137 -16.34 -0.79 4.02
CA PHE A 137 -15.53 0.11 3.19
C PHE A 137 -15.90 0.06 1.70
N GLU A 138 -16.82 -0.81 1.30
CA GLU A 138 -17.24 -0.96 -0.10
C GLU A 138 -17.89 0.32 -0.61
N THR A 139 -17.33 0.88 -1.67
CA THR A 139 -17.87 2.04 -2.40
C THR A 139 -17.79 1.77 -3.90
N PRO A 140 -18.61 2.43 -4.73
CA PRO A 140 -18.52 2.30 -6.18
C PRO A 140 -17.11 2.56 -6.71
N GLU A 141 -16.45 3.60 -6.21
CA GLU A 141 -15.07 3.93 -6.58
C GLU A 141 -14.09 2.82 -6.13
N GLY A 142 -14.19 2.32 -4.90
CA GLY A 142 -13.35 1.23 -4.41
C GLY A 142 -13.48 -0.03 -5.24
N VAL A 143 -14.71 -0.39 -5.63
CA VAL A 143 -14.97 -1.53 -6.52
C VAL A 143 -14.35 -1.31 -7.90
N GLU A 144 -14.49 -0.11 -8.47
CA GLU A 144 -13.86 0.23 -9.74
C GLU A 144 -12.35 0.08 -9.68
N LEU A 145 -11.71 0.53 -8.60
CA LEU A 145 -10.25 0.43 -8.44
C LEU A 145 -9.70 -1.00 -8.47
N LEU A 146 -10.50 -2.03 -8.19
CA LEU A 146 -10.05 -3.42 -8.28
C LEU A 146 -9.61 -3.83 -9.69
N ASP A 147 -10.20 -3.20 -10.70
CA ASP A 147 -10.00 -3.51 -12.11
C ASP A 147 -8.98 -2.57 -12.80
N TYR A 148 -8.43 -1.59 -12.06
CA TYR A 148 -7.52 -0.59 -12.62
C TYR A 148 -6.20 -0.51 -11.85
N TYR A 149 -5.16 0.00 -12.51
CA TYR A 149 -3.93 0.49 -11.94
C TYR A 149 -3.68 1.94 -12.36
N GLY A 150 -2.74 2.63 -11.72
CA GLY A 150 -2.52 4.07 -11.85
C GLY A 150 -3.04 4.81 -10.61
N LEU A 151 -2.21 5.66 -10.02
CA LEU A 151 -2.53 6.35 -8.76
C LEU A 151 -3.45 7.55 -8.96
N ALA A 152 -3.25 8.33 -10.02
CA ALA A 152 -4.13 9.42 -10.37
C ALA A 152 -5.20 8.97 -11.38
N GLU A 153 -6.38 9.57 -11.36
CA GLU A 153 -7.47 9.24 -12.26
C GLU A 153 -7.03 9.25 -13.74
N LYS A 154 -6.27 10.26 -14.15
CA LYS A 154 -5.72 10.39 -15.51
C LYS A 154 -4.68 9.31 -15.88
N GLU A 155 -4.13 8.61 -14.91
CA GLU A 155 -3.16 7.53 -15.09
C GLU A 155 -3.81 6.15 -15.08
N ARG A 156 -5.08 6.07 -14.70
CA ARG A 156 -5.82 4.80 -14.56
C ARG A 156 -5.89 4.06 -15.89
N LYS A 157 -5.48 2.80 -15.85
CA LYS A 157 -5.53 1.86 -16.97
C LYS A 157 -6.09 0.53 -16.47
N PRO A 158 -6.92 -0.17 -17.27
CA PRO A 158 -7.50 -1.43 -16.84
C PRO A 158 -6.45 -2.53 -16.74
N TRP A 159 -6.55 -3.35 -15.72
CA TRP A 159 -5.80 -4.60 -15.66
C TRP A 159 -6.27 -5.56 -16.74
N LYS A 160 -5.34 -6.15 -17.48
CA LYS A 160 -5.61 -7.16 -18.53
C LYS A 160 -5.70 -8.57 -17.98
N VAL A 161 -5.34 -8.77 -16.72
CA VAL A 161 -5.28 -10.06 -16.03
C VAL A 161 -5.92 -9.95 -14.65
N ASP A 162 -6.43 -11.07 -14.14
CA ASP A 162 -7.03 -11.13 -12.81
C ASP A 162 -6.00 -11.00 -11.69
N PHE A 163 -6.50 -10.90 -10.46
CA PHE A 163 -5.64 -10.73 -9.29
C PHE A 163 -4.76 -11.95 -9.01
N GLN A 164 -5.26 -13.16 -9.24
CA GLN A 164 -4.49 -14.38 -9.03
C GLN A 164 -3.26 -14.39 -9.95
N THR A 165 -3.46 -14.10 -11.23
CA THR A 165 -2.37 -14.00 -12.21
C THR A 165 -1.34 -12.95 -11.78
N ARG A 166 -1.79 -11.78 -11.29
CA ARG A 166 -0.90 -10.73 -10.78
C ARG A 166 -0.10 -11.17 -9.55
N LEU A 167 -0.73 -11.92 -8.64
CA LEU A 167 -0.10 -12.41 -7.40
C LEU A 167 0.95 -13.51 -7.66
N GLU A 168 0.76 -14.29 -8.71
CA GLU A 168 1.66 -15.39 -9.12
C GLU A 168 2.79 -14.95 -10.06
N ALA A 169 2.75 -13.70 -10.54
CA ALA A 169 3.73 -13.19 -11.48
C ALA A 169 5.06 -12.79 -10.81
N ASP A 170 6.17 -13.13 -11.44
CA ASP A 170 7.50 -12.72 -10.99
C ASP A 170 7.75 -11.21 -11.14
N ASN A 171 7.05 -10.57 -12.10
CA ASN A 171 7.00 -9.13 -12.25
C ASN A 171 5.71 -8.72 -12.97
N LEU A 172 5.26 -7.48 -12.75
CA LEU A 172 4.02 -6.97 -13.33
C LEU A 172 4.24 -6.14 -14.59
N TYR A 173 5.48 -5.85 -14.97
CA TYR A 173 5.80 -5.05 -16.15
C TYR A 173 5.22 -5.64 -17.43
N GLU A 174 5.22 -6.98 -17.55
CA GLU A 174 4.71 -7.70 -18.70
C GLU A 174 3.22 -7.46 -18.99
N PHE A 175 2.45 -7.06 -17.96
CA PHE A 175 1.02 -6.79 -18.10
C PHE A 175 0.69 -5.33 -18.39
N ILE A 176 1.65 -4.42 -18.22
CA ILE A 176 1.43 -2.98 -18.33
C ILE A 176 2.20 -2.30 -19.46
N TRP A 177 3.27 -2.93 -19.99
CA TRP A 177 4.21 -2.25 -20.86
C TRP A 177 3.57 -1.70 -22.17
N ASP A 178 2.61 -2.44 -22.73
CA ASP A 178 1.85 -2.02 -23.93
C ASP A 178 0.93 -0.81 -23.69
N ASP A 179 0.61 -0.53 -22.44
CA ASP A 179 -0.28 0.56 -22.05
C ASP A 179 0.48 1.84 -21.67
N LEU A 180 1.81 1.77 -21.61
CA LEU A 180 2.63 2.93 -21.27
C LEU A 180 2.61 3.94 -22.42
N THR A 181 2.22 5.16 -22.12
CA THR A 181 2.29 6.30 -23.04
C THR A 181 3.71 6.87 -23.08
N GLU A 182 4.02 7.69 -24.09
CA GLU A 182 5.30 8.42 -24.14
C GLU A 182 5.51 9.25 -22.86
N ALA A 183 4.44 9.88 -22.33
CA ALA A 183 4.50 10.64 -21.08
C ALA A 183 4.81 9.76 -19.85
N ASP A 184 4.27 8.54 -19.79
CA ASP A 184 4.60 7.58 -18.75
C ASP A 184 6.09 7.19 -18.82
N VAL A 185 6.59 6.89 -20.01
CA VAL A 185 8.01 6.55 -20.23
C VAL A 185 8.94 7.69 -19.84
N GLU A 186 8.64 8.93 -20.26
CA GLU A 186 9.42 10.12 -19.87
C GLU A 186 9.42 10.32 -18.33
N LYS A 187 8.27 10.09 -17.66
CA LYS A 187 8.16 10.17 -16.21
C LYS A 187 9.02 9.09 -15.53
N LEU A 188 8.98 7.86 -16.04
CA LEU A 188 9.79 6.74 -15.54
C LEU A 188 11.29 7.02 -15.69
N GLU A 189 11.74 7.50 -16.84
CA GLU A 189 13.14 7.86 -17.07
C GLU A 189 13.62 8.99 -16.15
N ARG A 190 12.76 10.00 -15.92
CA ARG A 190 13.05 11.09 -15.00
C ARG A 190 13.21 10.58 -13.56
N ASN A 191 12.30 9.72 -13.11
CA ASN A 191 12.35 9.15 -11.78
C ASN A 191 13.60 8.26 -11.58
N ARG A 192 13.96 7.46 -12.58
CA ARG A 192 15.21 6.67 -12.55
C ARG A 192 16.45 7.54 -12.43
N LYS A 193 16.48 8.75 -13.03
CA LYS A 193 17.62 9.68 -12.90
C LYS A 193 17.71 10.34 -11.52
N ILE A 194 16.59 10.41 -10.79
CA ILE A 194 16.52 11.03 -9.47
C ILE A 194 16.80 10.04 -8.35
N PHE A 195 16.30 8.81 -8.48
CA PHE A 195 16.25 7.79 -7.43
C PHE A 195 17.04 6.50 -7.75
N GLY A 196 17.59 6.39 -8.96
CA GLY A 196 18.30 5.19 -9.44
C GLY A 196 19.84 5.24 -9.29
#